data_92a4cab1c8f876d54ee2893fefd8f6d3
#
_entry.id   92a4cab1c8f876d54ee2893fefd8f6d3
#
_cell.length_a   1.000
_cell.length_b   1.000
_cell.length_c   1.000
_cell.angle_alpha   90.00
_cell.angle_beta   90.00
_cell.angle_gamma   90.00
#
_symmetry.space_group_name_H-M   'P 1'
#
loop_
_entity.id
_entity.type
_entity.pdbx_description
1 polymer ?
#
loop_
_entity_poly.entity_id
_entity_poly.type
_entity_poly.pdbx_seq_one_letter_code
_entity_poly.pdbx_strand_id
1 'polypeptide(L)'
;MPPAARLGDMHVCPMVTPGTPPVPHVGGPILPPCEPTVIIGMMPAARMGDMCLCVGPPDTIAKGSPTVLIGKMMAARIGDLTVHGGSITVGFPSVMIGDA
;
A
#
# COMPACT_ATOMS: atom_id res chain seq x y z
N MET A 1 15.68 4.47 3.66
CA MET A 1 14.81 4.99 2.59
C MET A 1 14.20 3.82 1.84
N PRO A 2 12.95 3.49 2.14
CA PRO A 2 12.30 2.36 1.47
C PRO A 2 11.89 2.69 0.05
N PRO A 3 11.79 1.68 -0.82
CA PRO A 3 11.28 1.87 -2.18
C PRO A 3 9.83 2.36 -2.19
N ALA A 4 9.51 3.19 -3.19
CA ALA A 4 8.16 3.73 -3.37
C ALA A 4 7.17 2.63 -3.76
N ALA A 5 5.95 2.72 -3.24
CA ALA A 5 4.87 1.83 -3.63
C ALA A 5 4.05 2.44 -4.77
N ARG A 6 3.46 1.58 -5.59
CA ARG A 6 2.70 1.98 -6.77
C ARG A 6 1.42 1.16 -6.89
N LEU A 7 0.53 1.63 -7.77
CA LEU A 7 -0.63 0.82 -8.15
C LEU A 7 -0.18 -0.57 -8.60
N GLY A 8 -0.83 -1.60 -8.10
CA GLY A 8 -0.50 -2.98 -8.44
C GLY A 8 0.55 -3.62 -7.54
N ASP A 9 1.26 -2.85 -6.71
CA ASP A 9 2.23 -3.43 -5.79
C ASP A 9 1.51 -4.15 -4.66
N MET A 10 2.10 -5.25 -4.21
CA MET A 10 1.44 -6.17 -3.29
C MET A 10 1.60 -5.73 -1.84
N HIS A 11 0.58 -6.03 -1.03
CA HIS A 11 0.67 -5.95 0.42
C HIS A 11 0.28 -7.28 1.04
N VAL A 12 0.69 -7.51 2.26
CA VAL A 12 0.28 -8.67 3.05
C VAL A 12 -0.75 -8.24 4.10
N CYS A 13 -1.62 -9.16 4.48
CA CYS A 13 -2.64 -8.88 5.48
C CYS A 13 -2.71 -10.08 6.43
N PRO A 14 -2.44 -9.86 7.74
CA PRO A 14 -2.43 -10.97 8.70
C PRO A 14 -3.81 -11.29 9.28
N MET A 15 -4.84 -10.56 8.91
CA MET A 15 -6.16 -10.75 9.48
C MET A 15 -6.82 -12.04 9.01
N VAL A 16 -7.74 -12.53 9.85
CA VAL A 16 -8.56 -13.72 9.57
C VAL A 16 -10.01 -13.34 9.82
N THR A 17 -10.87 -13.61 8.85
CA THR A 17 -12.31 -13.46 9.07
C THR A 17 -12.80 -14.64 9.89
N PRO A 18 -13.40 -14.42 11.07
CA PRO A 18 -13.90 -15.51 11.89
C PRO A 18 -14.95 -16.32 11.16
N GLY A 19 -14.91 -17.63 11.37
CA GLY A 19 -15.86 -18.54 10.74
C GLY A 19 -15.45 -19.98 10.97
N THR A 20 -16.17 -20.88 10.34
CA THR A 20 -15.91 -22.32 10.42
C THR A 20 -15.89 -22.89 9.00
N PRO A 21 -14.70 -23.06 8.39
CA PRO A 21 -13.37 -22.69 8.89
C PRO A 21 -13.09 -21.17 8.78
N PRO A 22 -12.13 -20.65 9.56
CA PRO A 22 -11.74 -19.26 9.40
C PRO A 22 -11.18 -18.98 8.02
N VAL A 23 -11.47 -17.81 7.49
CA VAL A 23 -10.97 -17.41 6.16
C VAL A 23 -9.82 -16.42 6.34
N PRO A 24 -8.57 -16.80 6.02
CA PRO A 24 -7.45 -15.87 6.12
C PRO A 24 -7.55 -14.78 5.06
N HIS A 25 -7.19 -13.57 5.45
CA HIS A 25 -7.06 -12.47 4.51
C HIS A 25 -5.74 -12.62 3.76
N VAL A 26 -5.83 -13.00 2.51
CA VAL A 26 -4.66 -13.02 1.64
C VAL A 26 -4.49 -11.60 1.11
N GLY A 27 -3.30 -11.03 1.23
CA GLY A 27 -3.02 -9.70 0.71
C GLY A 27 -3.25 -9.64 -0.80
N GLY A 28 -3.11 -8.47 -1.35
CA GLY A 28 -3.34 -8.26 -2.77
C GLY A 28 -2.70 -6.97 -3.25
N PRO A 29 -2.97 -6.60 -4.52
CA PRO A 29 -2.38 -5.39 -5.08
C PRO A 29 -3.05 -4.12 -4.56
N ILE A 30 -2.29 -3.03 -4.62
CA ILE A 30 -2.84 -1.70 -4.38
C ILE A 30 -3.78 -1.35 -5.53
N LEU A 31 -4.98 -0.88 -5.19
CA LEU A 31 -6.04 -0.65 -6.17
C LEU A 31 -5.99 0.78 -6.72
N PRO A 32 -6.49 0.99 -7.98
CA PRO A 32 -6.61 2.35 -8.51
C PRO A 32 -7.64 3.16 -7.70
N PRO A 33 -7.60 4.51 -7.80
CA PRO A 33 -6.83 5.26 -8.80
C PRO A 33 -5.39 5.60 -8.41
N CYS A 34 -4.99 5.51 -7.13
CA CYS A 34 -3.72 6.06 -6.67
C CYS A 34 -3.57 7.52 -7.14
N GLU A 35 -2.36 8.00 -7.40
CA GLU A 35 -2.17 9.37 -7.90
C GLU A 35 -1.78 9.34 -9.38
N PRO A 36 -2.72 9.54 -10.30
CA PRO A 36 -2.44 9.39 -11.72
C PRO A 36 -1.51 10.45 -12.30
N THR A 37 -1.29 11.54 -11.59
CA THR A 37 -0.38 12.60 -12.07
C THR A 37 1.07 12.34 -11.67
N VAL A 38 1.34 11.35 -10.81
CA VAL A 38 2.69 11.00 -10.40
C VAL A 38 2.93 9.55 -10.78
N ILE A 39 3.82 9.35 -11.74
CA ILE A 39 4.12 8.03 -12.30
C ILE A 39 5.48 7.57 -11.81
N ILE A 40 5.52 6.40 -11.21
CA ILE A 40 6.74 5.76 -10.73
C ILE A 40 6.86 4.41 -11.45
N GLY A 41 7.91 4.25 -12.26
CA GLY A 41 8.10 3.01 -12.99
C GLY A 41 6.90 2.64 -13.84
N MET A 42 6.31 3.64 -14.51
CA MET A 42 5.17 3.49 -15.42
C MET A 42 3.83 3.18 -14.73
N MET A 43 3.76 3.27 -13.39
CA MET A 43 2.51 3.04 -12.65
C MET A 43 2.22 4.24 -11.76
N PRO A 44 0.94 4.58 -11.53
CA PRO A 44 0.58 5.66 -10.61
C PRO A 44 1.11 5.41 -9.20
N ALA A 45 1.60 6.45 -8.56
CA ALA A 45 2.15 6.36 -7.21
C ALA A 45 1.06 6.12 -6.18
N ALA A 46 1.34 5.27 -5.21
CA ALA A 46 0.43 5.00 -4.09
C ALA A 46 0.67 5.97 -2.95
N ARG A 47 -0.40 6.24 -2.19
CA ARG A 47 -0.39 7.22 -1.10
C ARG A 47 -1.14 6.66 0.10
N MET A 48 -0.92 7.30 1.26
CA MET A 48 -1.77 7.04 2.43
C MET A 48 -3.23 7.31 2.04
N GLY A 49 -4.11 6.38 2.40
CA GLY A 49 -5.53 6.46 2.06
C GLY A 49 -5.91 5.67 0.82
N ASP A 50 -4.95 5.24 0.01
CA ASP A 50 -5.25 4.40 -1.14
C ASP A 50 -5.64 2.99 -0.68
N MET A 51 -6.52 2.35 -1.44
CA MET A 51 -7.06 1.06 -1.06
C MET A 51 -6.25 -0.09 -1.64
N CYS A 52 -6.27 -1.19 -0.93
CA CYS A 52 -5.62 -2.43 -1.34
C CYS A 52 -6.65 -3.56 -1.38
N LEU A 53 -6.49 -4.46 -2.33
CA LEU A 53 -7.35 -5.63 -2.41
C LEU A 53 -7.08 -6.56 -1.23
N CYS A 54 -8.15 -6.97 -0.55
CA CYS A 54 -8.06 -7.91 0.56
C CYS A 54 -9.32 -8.77 0.58
N VAL A 55 -9.25 -9.92 1.22
CA VAL A 55 -10.43 -10.77 1.38
C VAL A 55 -11.37 -10.10 2.40
N GLY A 56 -12.66 -9.99 2.04
CA GLY A 56 -13.61 -9.24 2.84
C GLY A 56 -13.55 -7.75 2.52
N PRO A 57 -13.64 -6.87 3.52
CA PRO A 57 -13.56 -5.43 3.24
C PRO A 57 -12.18 -5.06 2.72
N PRO A 58 -12.09 -4.07 1.81
CA PRO A 58 -10.80 -3.62 1.32
C PRO A 58 -9.92 -3.09 2.44
N ASP A 59 -8.61 -3.30 2.29
CA ASP A 59 -7.64 -2.69 3.18
C ASP A 59 -7.32 -1.28 2.70
N THR A 60 -6.74 -0.47 3.57
CA THR A 60 -6.39 0.91 3.24
C THR A 60 -4.97 1.19 3.76
N ILE A 61 -4.17 1.89 2.97
CA ILE A 61 -2.83 2.28 3.40
C ILE A 61 -2.97 3.32 4.51
N ALA A 62 -2.45 3.01 5.70
CA ALA A 62 -2.64 3.82 6.89
C ALA A 62 -1.43 4.69 7.22
N LYS A 63 -0.29 4.47 6.57
CA LYS A 63 0.94 5.17 6.87
C LYS A 63 1.70 5.49 5.59
N GLY A 64 2.46 6.56 5.60
CA GLY A 64 3.31 6.96 4.49
C GLY A 64 4.48 7.79 4.99
N SER A 65 5.27 8.32 4.06
CA SER A 65 6.40 9.18 4.41
C SER A 65 5.92 10.48 5.03
N PRO A 66 6.45 10.85 6.20
CA PRO A 66 6.05 12.11 6.84
C PRO A 66 6.60 13.35 6.12
N THR A 67 7.56 13.18 5.23
CA THR A 67 8.21 14.32 4.56
C THR A 67 7.96 14.38 3.07
N VAL A 68 7.46 13.32 2.45
CA VAL A 68 7.20 13.29 1.01
C VAL A 68 5.71 13.14 0.78
N LEU A 69 5.12 14.15 0.11
CA LEU A 69 3.70 14.15 -0.21
C LEU A 69 3.50 13.94 -1.71
N ILE A 70 2.52 13.13 -2.04
CA ILE A 70 2.09 12.90 -3.42
C ILE A 70 0.60 13.22 -3.45
N GLY A 71 0.22 14.22 -4.24
CA GLY A 71 -1.18 14.64 -4.28
C GLY A 71 -1.72 15.05 -2.92
N LYS A 72 -0.89 15.70 -2.11
CA LYS A 72 -1.21 16.19 -0.76
C LYS A 72 -1.36 15.10 0.30
N MET A 73 -1.08 13.85 -0.04
CA MET A 73 -1.12 12.74 0.91
C MET A 73 0.28 12.14 1.04
N MET A 74 0.58 11.54 2.20
CA MET A 74 1.89 10.95 2.44
C MET A 74 2.16 9.81 1.45
N ALA A 75 3.33 9.83 0.83
CA ALA A 75 3.72 8.81 -0.14
C ALA A 75 3.88 7.45 0.52
N ALA A 76 3.29 6.41 -0.09
CA ALA A 76 3.39 5.05 0.43
C ALA A 76 4.70 4.38 0.00
N ARG A 77 5.21 3.50 0.85
CA ARG A 77 6.49 2.83 0.66
C ARG A 77 6.41 1.39 1.12
N ILE A 78 7.40 0.56 0.73
CA ILE A 78 7.53 -0.78 1.31
C ILE A 78 7.66 -0.66 2.83
N GLY A 79 6.91 -1.48 3.55
CA GLY A 79 6.91 -1.49 5.01
C GLY A 79 5.87 -0.60 5.64
N ASP A 80 5.20 0.26 4.88
CA ASP A 80 4.14 1.10 5.43
C ASP A 80 2.94 0.23 5.79
N LEU A 81 2.32 0.58 6.92
CA LEU A 81 1.25 -0.24 7.49
C LEU A 81 -0.09 0.04 6.82
N THR A 82 -0.93 -0.99 6.83
CA THR A 82 -2.31 -0.87 6.38
C THR A 82 -3.27 -0.99 7.57
N VAL A 83 -4.52 -0.60 7.35
CA VAL A 83 -5.54 -0.58 8.42
C VAL A 83 -5.77 -1.98 9.00
N HIS A 84 -5.64 -3.02 8.18
CA HIS A 84 -5.79 -4.40 8.66
C HIS A 84 -4.56 -4.91 9.43
N GLY A 85 -3.55 -4.09 9.62
CA GLY A 85 -2.34 -4.48 10.35
C GLY A 85 -1.29 -5.16 9.48
N GLY A 86 -1.47 -5.14 8.17
CA GLY A 86 -0.48 -5.64 7.23
C GLY A 86 0.52 -4.60 6.80
N SER A 87 1.31 -4.91 5.79
CA SER A 87 2.30 -3.98 5.26
C SER A 87 2.50 -4.18 3.77
N ILE A 88 2.99 -3.12 3.11
CA ILE A 88 3.34 -3.18 1.69
C ILE A 88 4.66 -3.93 1.56
N THR A 89 4.70 -4.91 0.65
CA THR A 89 5.87 -5.78 0.50
C THR A 89 6.59 -5.63 -0.84
N VAL A 90 5.97 -4.98 -1.82
CA VAL A 90 6.56 -4.78 -3.15
C VAL A 90 6.57 -3.30 -3.46
N GLY A 91 7.65 -2.81 -4.04
CA GLY A 91 7.77 -1.43 -4.46
C GLY A 91 8.76 -1.32 -5.62
N PHE A 92 8.99 -0.08 -6.06
CA PHE A 92 9.89 0.17 -7.19
C PHE A 92 11.28 0.54 -6.67
N PRO A 93 12.26 -0.37 -6.76
CA PRO A 93 13.54 -0.18 -6.08
C PRO A 93 14.39 0.97 -6.63
N SER A 94 14.09 1.46 -7.81
CA SER A 94 14.82 2.59 -8.37
C SER A 94 14.36 3.95 -7.84
N VAL A 95 13.25 3.99 -7.11
CA VAL A 95 12.73 5.22 -6.52
C VAL A 95 12.58 5.02 -5.03
N MET A 96 13.41 5.70 -4.25
CA MET A 96 13.40 5.61 -2.80
C MET A 96 12.73 6.85 -2.23
N ILE A 97 11.84 6.64 -1.27
CA ILE A 97 11.15 7.74 -0.61
C ILE A 97 11.71 7.89 0.79
N GLY A 98 12.14 9.11 1.09
CA GLY A 98 12.86 9.42 2.31
C GLY A 98 12.03 9.26 3.57
N ASP A 99 12.78 9.25 4.63
CA ASP A 99 12.36 9.11 6.01
C ASP A 99 11.62 7.84 6.34
N ALA A 100 12.29 7.12 7.08
CA ALA A 100 11.78 5.88 7.63
C ALA A 100 10.64 6.13 8.61
#